data_7671eb324530f9416fe42d67fd39e35a
#
_entry.id   7671eb324530f9416fe42d67fd39e35a
#
_cell.length_a   1.000
_cell.length_b   1.000
_cell.length_c   1.000
_cell.angle_alpha   90.00
_cell.angle_beta   90.00
_cell.angle_gamma   90.00
#
_symmetry.space_group_name_H-M   'P 1'
#
loop_
_entity.id
_entity.type
_entity.pdbx_description
1 polymer ?
#
loop_
_entity_poly.entity_id
_entity_poly.type
_entity_poly.pdbx_seq_one_letter_code
_entity_poly.pdbx_strand_id
1 'polypeptide(L)'
;MFANRKLFVATKHQKETVIVPLLEKNLGVICFTLADFETDNLGTFSGEIIRKNDPLTTLRAKCDQGRAHSKCDLVIANEGSFGGHPSLLFADADDELLMLKDYQNDLEIVAREISLSTNLNAAKIENEQQLLAFATQVQFPSHAIILKYYKNNTRTIYKGIQNEVLLLQKFKQLKSQFGCAYAETDMRARYNPTRMLVIKKAVEKLIQKINKKCP
;
A
#
# COMPACT_ATOMS: atom_id res chain seq x y z
N MET A 1 17.55 -15.18 -17.40
CA MET A 1 16.66 -16.10 -16.62
C MET A 1 15.17 -15.75 -16.83
N PHE A 2 14.75 -14.48 -16.69
CA PHE A 2 13.34 -14.07 -16.73
C PHE A 2 12.87 -13.47 -18.05
N ALA A 3 13.77 -13.11 -18.97
CA ALA A 3 13.46 -12.44 -20.22
C ALA A 3 12.36 -13.16 -21.03
N ASN A 4 11.40 -12.38 -21.54
CA ASN A 4 10.23 -12.82 -22.31
C ASN A 4 9.24 -13.73 -21.55
N ARG A 5 9.45 -13.97 -20.26
CA ARG A 5 8.44 -14.71 -19.44
C ARG A 5 7.33 -13.78 -19.01
N LYS A 6 6.11 -14.31 -19.00
CA LYS A 6 4.96 -13.62 -18.39
C LYS A 6 5.15 -13.55 -16.87
N LEU A 7 4.84 -12.39 -16.28
CA LEU A 7 4.90 -12.17 -14.84
C LEU A 7 3.57 -11.59 -14.38
N PHE A 8 2.90 -12.31 -13.49
CA PHE A 8 1.67 -11.82 -12.87
C PHE A 8 1.96 -10.90 -11.69
N VAL A 9 1.40 -9.69 -11.71
CA VAL A 9 1.55 -8.70 -10.65
C VAL A 9 0.36 -8.77 -9.72
N ALA A 10 0.52 -9.50 -8.61
CA ALA A 10 -0.52 -9.75 -7.60
C ALA A 10 -0.67 -8.55 -6.66
N THR A 11 -1.23 -7.44 -7.15
CA THR A 11 -1.36 -6.18 -6.41
C THR A 11 -2.67 -5.45 -6.69
N LYS A 12 -2.98 -4.47 -5.84
CA LYS A 12 -4.09 -3.52 -5.95
C LYS A 12 -3.63 -2.08 -5.73
N HIS A 13 -4.55 -1.15 -5.92
CA HIS A 13 -4.35 0.27 -5.61
C HIS A 13 -3.28 0.95 -6.47
N GLN A 14 -3.23 0.58 -7.76
CA GLN A 14 -2.33 1.20 -8.76
C GLN A 14 -0.83 1.04 -8.47
N LYS A 15 -0.43 0.08 -7.63
CA LYS A 15 0.99 -0.20 -7.37
C LYS A 15 1.72 -0.70 -8.62
N GLU A 16 0.99 -1.35 -9.53
CA GLU A 16 1.49 -1.79 -10.83
C GLU A 16 2.10 -0.64 -11.64
N THR A 17 1.63 0.59 -11.46
CA THR A 17 2.17 1.77 -12.18
C THR A 17 3.64 2.06 -11.89
N VAL A 18 4.16 1.64 -10.73
CA VAL A 18 5.57 1.77 -10.37
C VAL A 18 6.32 0.44 -10.43
N ILE A 19 5.64 -0.69 -10.27
CA ILE A 19 6.25 -2.03 -10.27
C ILE A 19 6.55 -2.47 -11.71
N VAL A 20 5.55 -2.42 -12.59
CA VAL A 20 5.63 -2.95 -13.95
C VAL A 20 6.77 -2.32 -14.77
N PRO A 21 6.87 -0.98 -14.91
CA PRO A 21 7.89 -0.39 -15.77
C PRO A 21 9.32 -0.73 -15.35
N LEU A 22 9.56 -0.89 -14.05
CA LEU A 22 10.87 -1.23 -13.52
C LEU A 22 11.23 -2.68 -13.80
N LEU A 23 10.29 -3.60 -13.64
CA LEU A 23 10.53 -5.03 -13.88
C LEU A 23 10.70 -5.32 -15.36
N GLU A 24 9.86 -4.77 -16.23
CA GLU A 24 9.96 -4.95 -17.68
C GLU A 24 11.30 -4.41 -18.21
N LYS A 25 11.67 -3.20 -17.79
CA LYS A 25 12.93 -2.56 -18.21
C LYS A 25 14.18 -3.35 -17.77
N ASN A 26 14.18 -3.91 -16.54
CA ASN A 26 15.41 -4.46 -15.96
C ASN A 26 15.50 -5.99 -16.04
N LEU A 27 14.37 -6.69 -16.15
CA LEU A 27 14.32 -8.16 -16.20
C LEU A 27 13.85 -8.70 -17.55
N GLY A 28 13.32 -7.84 -18.43
CA GLY A 28 12.79 -8.23 -19.74
C GLY A 28 11.54 -9.11 -19.66
N VAL A 29 10.84 -9.10 -18.54
CA VAL A 29 9.56 -9.82 -18.34
C VAL A 29 8.42 -9.11 -19.04
N ILE A 30 7.31 -9.82 -19.27
CA ILE A 30 6.04 -9.28 -19.76
C ILE A 30 5.06 -9.28 -18.59
N CYS A 31 4.86 -8.12 -17.96
CA CYS A 31 4.00 -7.99 -16.79
C CYS A 31 2.52 -7.90 -17.18
N PHE A 32 1.66 -8.48 -16.35
CA PHE A 32 0.22 -8.30 -16.49
C PHE A 32 -0.49 -8.36 -15.13
N THR A 33 -1.66 -7.75 -15.06
CA THR A 33 -2.59 -7.78 -13.92
C THR A 33 -3.93 -8.34 -14.35
N LEU A 34 -4.76 -8.75 -13.41
CA LEU A 34 -6.15 -9.17 -13.66
C LEU A 34 -7.07 -8.32 -12.80
N ALA A 35 -8.10 -7.76 -13.41
CA ALA A 35 -9.02 -6.82 -12.75
C ALA A 35 -9.84 -7.46 -11.62
N ASP A 36 -10.12 -8.75 -11.73
CA ASP A 36 -10.90 -9.56 -10.80
C ASP A 36 -10.05 -10.21 -9.69
N PHE A 37 -8.73 -9.93 -9.66
CA PHE A 37 -7.86 -10.45 -8.60
C PHE A 37 -8.02 -9.66 -7.31
N GLU A 38 -8.57 -10.30 -6.28
CA GLU A 38 -8.86 -9.71 -4.98
C GLU A 38 -7.82 -10.07 -3.93
N THR A 39 -7.14 -9.05 -3.36
CA THR A 39 -6.15 -9.23 -2.29
C THR A 39 -6.64 -8.75 -0.92
N ASP A 40 -7.77 -8.06 -0.85
CA ASP A 40 -8.26 -7.42 0.38
C ASP A 40 -8.71 -8.43 1.43
N ASN A 41 -9.03 -9.67 1.03
CA ASN A 41 -9.36 -10.78 1.93
C ASN A 41 -8.21 -11.15 2.89
N LEU A 42 -6.98 -10.75 2.59
CA LEU A 42 -5.78 -10.99 3.41
C LEU A 42 -5.50 -9.85 4.40
N GLY A 43 -6.36 -8.85 4.47
CA GLY A 43 -6.28 -7.69 5.37
C GLY A 43 -6.26 -6.35 4.65
N THR A 44 -6.89 -5.34 5.25
CA THR A 44 -7.00 -3.98 4.69
C THR A 44 -6.30 -2.95 5.57
N PHE A 45 -5.78 -1.87 4.96
CA PHE A 45 -5.19 -0.75 5.71
C PHE A 45 -6.22 0.07 6.50
N SER A 46 -7.45 0.08 6.07
CA SER A 46 -8.54 0.78 6.75
C SER A 46 -9.04 0.06 8.01
N GLY A 47 -8.47 -1.12 8.34
CA GLY A 47 -8.84 -1.91 9.52
C GLY A 47 -10.17 -2.65 9.38
N GLU A 48 -10.76 -2.68 8.20
CA GLU A 48 -12.03 -3.41 7.96
C GLU A 48 -11.82 -4.92 8.03
N ILE A 49 -10.65 -5.39 7.60
CA ILE A 49 -10.23 -6.78 7.72
C ILE A 49 -8.89 -6.82 8.46
N ILE A 50 -8.87 -7.44 9.63
CA ILE A 50 -7.68 -7.57 10.47
C ILE A 50 -6.70 -8.54 9.82
N ARG A 51 -5.42 -8.14 9.71
CA ARG A 51 -4.34 -9.03 9.29
C ARG A 51 -4.12 -10.11 10.33
N LYS A 52 -4.18 -11.37 9.90
CA LYS A 52 -4.00 -12.54 10.78
C LYS A 52 -2.56 -13.06 10.79
N ASN A 53 -1.82 -12.82 9.72
CA ASN A 53 -0.49 -13.39 9.50
C ASN A 53 0.58 -12.29 9.50
N ASP A 54 1.82 -12.68 9.70
CA ASP A 54 2.97 -11.82 9.46
C ASP A 54 3.08 -11.42 7.96
N PRO A 55 3.79 -10.33 7.65
CA PRO A 55 3.85 -9.83 6.28
C PRO A 55 4.43 -10.82 5.26
N LEU A 56 5.41 -11.64 5.66
CA LEU A 56 6.04 -12.60 4.74
C LEU A 56 5.09 -13.76 4.40
N THR A 57 4.40 -14.30 5.40
CA THR A 57 3.35 -15.31 5.21
C THR A 57 2.21 -14.77 4.34
N THR A 58 1.83 -13.50 4.54
CA THR A 58 0.83 -12.83 3.71
C THR A 58 1.30 -12.70 2.26
N LEU A 59 2.57 -12.37 2.02
CA LEU A 59 3.15 -12.29 0.67
C LEU A 59 3.14 -13.65 -0.03
N ARG A 60 3.53 -14.73 0.66
CA ARG A 60 3.47 -16.10 0.11
C ARG A 60 2.06 -16.46 -0.29
N ALA A 61 1.09 -16.21 0.59
CA ALA A 61 -0.32 -16.45 0.30
C ALA A 61 -0.81 -15.66 -0.92
N LYS A 62 -0.40 -14.39 -1.08
CA LYS A 62 -0.71 -13.58 -2.27
C LYS A 62 -0.10 -14.16 -3.54
N CYS A 63 1.15 -14.61 -3.49
CA CYS A 63 1.79 -15.25 -4.64
C CYS A 63 1.10 -16.56 -5.00
N ASP A 64 0.76 -17.40 -4.03
CA ASP A 64 0.10 -18.69 -4.24
C ASP A 64 -1.32 -18.50 -4.82
N GLN A 65 -2.09 -17.54 -4.30
CA GLN A 65 -3.39 -17.14 -4.85
C GLN A 65 -3.25 -16.56 -6.26
N GLY A 66 -2.23 -15.71 -6.48
CA GLY A 66 -1.93 -15.13 -7.78
C GLY A 66 -1.61 -16.21 -8.82
N ARG A 67 -0.80 -17.20 -8.47
CA ARG A 67 -0.53 -18.37 -9.33
C ARG A 67 -1.81 -19.15 -9.66
N ALA A 68 -2.58 -19.46 -8.62
CA ALA A 68 -3.81 -20.25 -8.79
C ALA A 68 -4.83 -19.54 -9.71
N HIS A 69 -4.94 -18.21 -9.57
CA HIS A 69 -5.88 -17.38 -10.33
C HIS A 69 -5.40 -17.12 -11.76
N SER A 70 -4.15 -16.67 -11.95
CA SER A 70 -3.60 -16.28 -13.25
C SER A 70 -3.05 -17.42 -14.08
N LYS A 71 -2.84 -18.61 -13.48
CA LYS A 71 -2.13 -19.77 -14.07
C LYS A 71 -0.70 -19.42 -14.52
N CYS A 72 -0.09 -18.39 -13.93
CA CYS A 72 1.26 -17.94 -14.24
C CYS A 72 2.25 -18.47 -13.21
N ASP A 73 3.36 -19.06 -13.66
CA ASP A 73 4.39 -19.61 -12.77
C ASP A 73 5.38 -18.58 -12.24
N LEU A 74 5.33 -17.35 -12.73
CA LEU A 74 6.13 -16.24 -12.22
C LEU A 74 5.21 -15.17 -11.66
N VAL A 75 5.29 -14.92 -10.36
CA VAL A 75 4.38 -14.01 -9.65
C VAL A 75 5.16 -13.04 -8.79
N ILE A 76 4.74 -11.78 -8.76
CA ILE A 76 5.22 -10.79 -7.80
C ILE A 76 4.06 -10.29 -6.94
N ALA A 77 4.30 -10.18 -5.64
CA ALA A 77 3.37 -9.59 -4.68
C ALA A 77 4.06 -8.52 -3.83
N ASN A 78 3.26 -7.60 -3.31
CA ASN A 78 3.70 -6.56 -2.38
C ASN A 78 2.83 -6.55 -1.13
N GLU A 79 3.47 -6.36 0.03
CA GLU A 79 2.83 -6.10 1.31
C GLU A 79 3.49 -4.91 1.98
N GLY A 80 2.68 -3.98 2.50
CA GLY A 80 3.17 -2.84 3.26
C GLY A 80 2.61 -2.82 4.68
N SER A 81 3.30 -2.21 5.60
CA SER A 81 2.83 -1.92 6.95
C SER A 81 3.29 -0.53 7.40
N PHE A 82 2.52 0.07 8.30
CA PHE A 82 2.78 1.39 8.85
C PHE A 82 2.71 1.35 10.36
N GLY A 83 3.63 2.07 11.02
CA GLY A 83 3.71 2.14 12.47
C GLY A 83 5.12 2.40 12.94
N GLY A 84 5.39 2.13 14.21
CA GLY A 84 6.71 2.36 14.81
C GLY A 84 7.84 1.66 14.07
N HIS A 85 8.93 2.37 13.83
CA HIS A 85 10.12 1.83 13.18
C HIS A 85 10.73 0.70 14.05
N PRO A 86 11.15 -0.45 13.46
CA PRO A 86 11.63 -1.61 14.21
C PRO A 86 12.81 -1.34 15.16
N SER A 87 13.64 -0.34 14.84
CA SER A 87 14.86 -0.04 15.59
C SER A 87 14.94 1.39 16.11
N LEU A 88 14.02 2.28 15.72
CA LEU A 88 14.00 3.67 16.14
C LEU A 88 12.75 3.93 16.97
N LEU A 89 12.91 4.00 18.28
CA LEU A 89 11.85 4.39 19.19
C LEU A 89 11.35 5.80 18.83
N PHE A 90 10.03 5.99 18.82
CA PHE A 90 9.35 7.27 18.54
C PHE A 90 9.33 7.73 17.07
N ALA A 91 9.74 6.89 16.12
CA ALA A 91 9.61 7.19 14.70
C ALA A 91 8.64 6.25 14.03
N ASP A 92 7.67 6.79 13.28
CA ASP A 92 6.83 6.01 12.40
C ASP A 92 7.56 5.69 11.09
N ALA A 93 7.26 4.54 10.51
CA ALA A 93 7.85 4.09 9.26
C ALA A 93 6.80 3.50 8.31
N ASP A 94 7.12 3.58 7.03
CA ASP A 94 6.53 2.82 5.95
C ASP A 94 7.45 1.64 5.64
N ASP A 95 6.96 0.41 5.80
CA ASP A 95 7.70 -0.83 5.64
C ASP A 95 7.09 -1.65 4.51
N GLU A 96 7.73 -1.64 3.35
CA GLU A 96 7.26 -2.30 2.13
C GLU A 96 8.10 -3.54 1.80
N LEU A 97 7.42 -4.67 1.72
CA LEU A 97 8.01 -5.93 1.27
C LEU A 97 7.51 -6.29 -0.12
N LEU A 98 8.43 -6.77 -0.98
CA LEU A 98 8.11 -7.40 -2.25
C LEU A 98 8.66 -8.81 -2.28
N MET A 99 7.90 -9.71 -2.91
CA MET A 99 8.31 -11.08 -3.17
C MET A 99 8.12 -11.41 -4.64
N LEU A 100 9.19 -11.84 -5.31
CA LEU A 100 9.14 -12.54 -6.59
C LEU A 100 9.21 -14.03 -6.32
N LYS A 101 8.21 -14.78 -6.80
CA LYS A 101 8.17 -16.24 -6.69
C LYS A 101 8.11 -16.86 -8.07
N ASP A 102 9.11 -17.67 -8.37
CA ASP A 102 9.21 -18.46 -9.61
C ASP A 102 8.95 -19.92 -9.27
N TYR A 103 7.76 -20.39 -9.56
CA TYR A 103 7.34 -21.76 -9.25
C TYR A 103 7.93 -22.79 -10.21
N GLN A 104 8.41 -22.37 -11.38
CA GLN A 104 9.07 -23.27 -12.32
C GLN A 104 10.48 -23.65 -11.83
N ASN A 105 11.17 -22.71 -11.19
CA ASN A 105 12.55 -22.89 -10.74
C ASN A 105 12.66 -22.99 -9.20
N ASP A 106 11.54 -23.10 -8.50
CA ASP A 106 11.45 -23.14 -7.02
C ASP A 106 12.25 -21.99 -6.36
N LEU A 107 12.09 -20.78 -6.89
CA LEU A 107 12.83 -19.60 -6.47
C LEU A 107 11.92 -18.59 -5.76
N GLU A 108 12.33 -18.16 -4.56
CA GLU A 108 11.69 -17.09 -3.81
C GLU A 108 12.72 -16.00 -3.50
N ILE A 109 12.47 -14.77 -3.98
CA ILE A 109 13.33 -13.61 -3.73
C ILE A 109 12.49 -12.52 -3.06
N VAL A 110 12.95 -12.08 -1.88
CA VAL A 110 12.28 -11.04 -1.09
C VAL A 110 13.16 -9.81 -0.97
N ALA A 111 12.57 -8.64 -1.18
CA ALA A 111 13.17 -7.36 -0.85
C ALA A 111 12.30 -6.60 0.14
N ARG A 112 12.93 -5.76 0.97
CA ARG A 112 12.30 -4.91 1.96
C ARG A 112 12.88 -3.51 1.88
N GLU A 113 12.01 -2.51 1.93
CA GLU A 113 12.35 -1.10 2.15
C GLU A 113 11.63 -0.61 3.38
N ILE A 114 12.38 -0.03 4.33
CA ILE A 114 11.84 0.68 5.49
C ILE A 114 12.20 2.14 5.33
N SER A 115 11.21 3.02 5.38
CA SER A 115 11.37 4.45 5.16
C SER A 115 10.75 5.25 6.30
N LEU A 116 11.50 6.20 6.84
CA LEU A 116 10.98 7.23 7.75
C LEU A 116 10.20 8.33 7.00
N SER A 117 10.33 8.38 5.67
CA SER A 117 9.55 9.28 4.83
C SER A 117 8.14 8.75 4.70
N THR A 118 7.30 9.07 5.66
CA THR A 118 5.87 8.72 5.69
C THR A 118 5.07 9.92 6.18
N ASN A 119 3.85 10.06 5.68
CA ASN A 119 2.88 11.03 6.18
C ASN A 119 1.81 10.38 7.07
N LEU A 120 2.11 9.20 7.63
CA LEU A 120 1.22 8.51 8.56
C LEU A 120 0.83 9.45 9.69
N ASN A 121 -0.44 9.78 9.77
CA ASN A 121 -0.98 10.68 10.77
C ASN A 121 -2.46 10.45 11.01
N ALA A 122 -2.91 10.76 12.21
CA ALA A 122 -4.32 10.67 12.59
C ALA A 122 -4.63 11.63 13.74
N ALA A 123 -5.79 12.28 13.69
CA ALA A 123 -6.22 13.22 14.71
C ALA A 123 -7.74 13.24 14.89
N LYS A 124 -8.19 13.56 16.11
CA LYS A 124 -9.55 13.98 16.38
C LYS A 124 -9.72 15.42 15.92
N ILE A 125 -10.77 15.70 15.18
CA ILE A 125 -11.06 17.00 14.57
C ILE A 125 -12.37 17.52 15.14
N GLU A 126 -12.31 18.68 15.78
CA GLU A 126 -13.46 19.31 16.43
C GLU A 126 -14.00 20.55 15.69
N ASN A 127 -13.17 21.14 14.81
CA ASN A 127 -13.53 22.33 14.02
C ASN A 127 -12.81 22.37 12.67
N GLU A 128 -13.25 23.26 11.77
CA GLU A 128 -12.70 23.39 10.42
C GLU A 128 -11.24 23.85 10.44
N GLN A 129 -10.84 24.69 11.38
CA GLN A 129 -9.46 25.14 11.48
C GLN A 129 -8.50 23.98 11.77
N GLN A 130 -8.87 23.09 12.69
CA GLN A 130 -8.11 21.86 12.96
C GLN A 130 -8.05 20.93 11.73
N LEU A 131 -9.17 20.81 10.97
CA LEU A 131 -9.21 20.01 9.76
C LEU A 131 -8.25 20.54 8.71
N LEU A 132 -8.26 21.83 8.44
CA LEU A 132 -7.38 22.46 7.45
C LEU A 132 -5.90 22.40 7.86
N ALA A 133 -5.61 22.57 9.16
CA ALA A 133 -4.25 22.39 9.70
C ALA A 133 -3.78 20.95 9.50
N PHE A 134 -4.62 19.95 9.82
CA PHE A 134 -4.31 18.54 9.57
C PHE A 134 -4.09 18.28 8.08
N ALA A 135 -4.98 18.79 7.21
CA ALA A 135 -4.88 18.63 5.76
C ALA A 135 -3.54 19.17 5.22
N THR A 136 -3.11 20.35 5.66
CA THR A 136 -1.81 20.92 5.31
C THR A 136 -0.66 20.03 5.78
N GLN A 137 -0.69 19.55 7.03
CA GLN A 137 0.34 18.71 7.62
C GLN A 137 0.52 17.40 6.85
N VAL A 138 -0.56 16.78 6.36
CA VAL A 138 -0.52 15.51 5.64
C VAL A 138 -0.40 15.65 4.13
N GLN A 139 -0.10 16.85 3.63
CA GLN A 139 0.13 17.17 2.21
C GLN A 139 -1.12 16.98 1.32
N PHE A 140 -2.31 17.23 1.89
CA PHE A 140 -3.54 17.29 1.09
C PHE A 140 -3.46 18.44 0.07
N PRO A 141 -3.97 18.35 -1.17
CA PRO A 141 -4.79 17.25 -1.71
C PRO A 141 -3.99 16.15 -2.46
N SER A 142 -2.65 16.26 -2.56
CA SER A 142 -1.82 15.24 -3.21
C SER A 142 -1.93 13.89 -2.50
N HIS A 143 -2.04 13.93 -1.19
CA HIS A 143 -2.31 12.78 -0.32
C HIS A 143 -3.76 12.85 0.16
N ALA A 144 -4.50 11.76 -0.03
CA ALA A 144 -5.89 11.73 0.37
C ALA A 144 -6.07 11.60 1.89
N ILE A 145 -7.23 12.04 2.35
CA ILE A 145 -7.66 11.93 3.73
C ILE A 145 -8.82 10.92 3.83
N ILE A 146 -8.84 10.18 4.92
CA ILE A 146 -9.97 9.40 5.40
C ILE A 146 -10.64 10.17 6.53
N LEU A 147 -11.95 10.34 6.46
CA LEU A 147 -12.77 10.85 7.58
C LEU A 147 -13.68 9.76 8.11
N LYS A 148 -13.75 9.62 9.43
CA LYS A 148 -14.66 8.70 10.13
C LYS A 148 -15.17 9.33 11.41
N TYR A 149 -16.21 8.72 11.95
CA TYR A 149 -16.80 9.18 13.22
C TYR A 149 -15.82 8.99 14.39
N TYR A 150 -15.19 7.82 14.48
CA TYR A 150 -14.32 7.45 15.60
C TYR A 150 -13.13 6.62 15.10
N LYS A 151 -12.02 6.60 15.86
CA LYS A 151 -10.78 5.93 15.47
C LYS A 151 -10.97 4.50 14.95
N ASN A 152 -11.79 3.70 15.60
CA ASN A 152 -12.01 2.29 15.26
C ASN A 152 -13.37 2.05 14.57
N ASN A 153 -14.02 3.10 14.05
CA ASN A 153 -15.31 2.95 13.38
C ASN A 153 -15.10 2.64 11.89
N THR A 154 -15.74 1.56 11.43
CA THR A 154 -15.75 1.15 10.02
C THR A 154 -17.12 1.34 9.35
N ARG A 155 -18.17 1.74 10.09
CA ARG A 155 -19.53 1.89 9.54
C ARG A 155 -19.72 3.21 8.81
N THR A 156 -19.19 4.33 9.35
CA THR A 156 -19.29 5.66 8.73
C THR A 156 -17.89 6.14 8.40
N ILE A 157 -17.43 5.78 7.20
CA ILE A 157 -16.06 6.06 6.74
C ILE A 157 -16.09 6.62 5.31
N TYR A 158 -15.47 7.77 5.12
CA TYR A 158 -15.26 8.42 3.83
C TYR A 158 -13.79 8.33 3.47
N LYS A 159 -13.46 7.64 2.39
CA LYS A 159 -12.07 7.32 1.97
C LYS A 159 -11.72 8.02 0.66
N GLY A 160 -10.43 8.27 0.46
CA GLY A 160 -9.90 8.80 -0.80
C GLY A 160 -10.32 10.23 -1.08
N ILE A 161 -10.50 11.04 -0.04
CA ILE A 161 -10.88 12.44 -0.18
C ILE A 161 -9.65 13.22 -0.64
N GLN A 162 -9.72 13.80 -1.85
CA GLN A 162 -8.68 14.64 -2.47
C GLN A 162 -9.24 16.00 -2.95
N ASN A 163 -10.46 16.35 -2.54
CA ASN A 163 -11.10 17.62 -2.87
C ASN A 163 -11.53 18.33 -1.58
N GLU A 164 -11.17 19.59 -1.43
CA GLU A 164 -11.40 20.38 -0.21
C GLU A 164 -12.89 20.61 0.05
N VAL A 165 -13.67 20.87 -0.98
CA VAL A 165 -15.13 21.06 -0.84
C VAL A 165 -15.77 19.79 -0.30
N LEU A 166 -15.38 18.63 -0.83
CA LEU A 166 -15.85 17.32 -0.35
C LEU A 166 -15.36 17.06 1.08
N LEU A 167 -14.11 17.40 1.40
CA LEU A 167 -13.54 17.24 2.74
C LEU A 167 -14.36 18.03 3.78
N LEU A 168 -14.61 19.29 3.53
CA LEU A 168 -15.41 20.16 4.40
C LEU A 168 -16.86 19.68 4.51
N GLN A 169 -17.47 19.27 3.40
CA GLN A 169 -18.83 18.74 3.39
C GLN A 169 -18.96 17.49 4.27
N LYS A 170 -18.04 16.54 4.13
CA LYS A 170 -18.04 15.29 4.91
C LYS A 170 -17.73 15.53 6.38
N PHE A 171 -16.83 16.47 6.67
CA PHE A 171 -16.58 16.90 8.04
C PHE A 171 -17.83 17.50 8.70
N LYS A 172 -18.52 18.45 8.03
CA LYS A 172 -19.76 19.06 8.54
C LYS A 172 -20.84 18.01 8.80
N GLN A 173 -20.97 17.02 7.92
CA GLN A 173 -21.90 15.91 8.09
C GLN A 173 -21.57 15.08 9.35
N LEU A 174 -20.30 14.71 9.55
CA LEU A 174 -19.89 13.96 10.75
C LEU A 174 -20.05 14.79 12.02
N LYS A 175 -19.63 16.07 11.97
CA LYS A 175 -19.73 16.98 13.12
C LYS A 175 -21.18 17.22 13.55
N SER A 176 -22.09 17.45 12.61
CA SER A 176 -23.51 17.64 12.93
C SER A 176 -24.15 16.41 13.54
N GLN A 177 -23.73 15.22 13.13
CA GLN A 177 -24.28 13.96 13.60
C GLN A 177 -23.66 13.47 14.92
N PHE A 178 -22.35 13.73 15.11
CA PHE A 178 -21.57 13.11 16.18
C PHE A 178 -20.74 14.11 17.02
N GLY A 179 -20.77 15.40 16.71
CA GLY A 179 -20.03 16.43 17.43
C GLY A 179 -18.57 16.60 17.03
N CYS A 180 -17.95 15.59 16.40
CA CYS A 180 -16.57 15.61 15.94
C CYS A 180 -16.37 14.65 14.76
N ALA A 181 -15.17 14.68 14.16
CA ALA A 181 -14.70 13.67 13.23
C ALA A 181 -13.31 13.18 13.65
N TYR A 182 -12.89 12.02 13.10
CA TYR A 182 -11.54 11.51 13.18
C TYR A 182 -10.94 11.48 11.77
N ALA A 183 -9.83 12.18 11.58
CA ALA A 183 -9.13 12.26 10.30
C ALA A 183 -7.89 11.37 10.32
N GLU A 184 -7.64 10.68 9.23
CA GLU A 184 -6.44 9.86 9.02
C GLU A 184 -5.91 10.08 7.60
N THR A 185 -4.61 9.93 7.42
CA THR A 185 -4.01 9.81 6.09
C THR A 185 -4.49 8.52 5.39
N ASP A 186 -4.83 8.63 4.12
CA ASP A 186 -5.18 7.46 3.33
C ASP A 186 -3.89 6.77 2.84
N MET A 187 -3.52 5.69 3.54
CA MET A 187 -2.29 4.95 3.25
C MET A 187 -2.41 3.95 2.09
N ARG A 188 -3.54 3.91 1.34
CA ARG A 188 -3.63 3.14 0.11
C ARG A 188 -2.74 3.76 -0.98
N ALA A 189 -1.95 2.94 -1.67
CA ALA A 189 -0.89 3.40 -2.57
C ALA A 189 -1.35 4.46 -3.58
N ARG A 190 -2.49 4.25 -4.27
CA ARG A 190 -3.04 5.20 -5.25
C ARG A 190 -3.38 6.59 -4.70
N TYR A 191 -3.48 6.72 -3.40
CA TYR A 191 -3.81 7.97 -2.70
C TYR A 191 -2.63 8.55 -1.92
N ASN A 192 -1.46 7.91 -2.02
CA ASN A 192 -0.27 8.29 -1.24
C ASN A 192 0.99 8.24 -2.11
N PRO A 193 1.35 9.36 -2.75
CA PRO A 193 2.57 9.44 -3.57
C PRO A 193 3.85 9.11 -2.80
N THR A 194 3.94 9.50 -1.52
CA THR A 194 5.10 9.18 -0.69
C THR A 194 5.28 7.67 -0.55
N ARG A 195 4.21 6.94 -0.27
CA ARG A 195 4.20 5.48 -0.24
C ARG A 195 4.62 4.86 -1.58
N MET A 196 4.14 5.41 -2.71
CA MET A 196 4.50 4.93 -4.04
C MET A 196 6.01 5.02 -4.29
N LEU A 197 6.69 6.04 -3.74
CA LEU A 197 8.15 6.15 -3.81
C LEU A 197 8.85 5.07 -2.97
N VAL A 198 8.31 4.70 -1.82
CA VAL A 198 8.86 3.62 -0.99
C VAL A 198 8.71 2.27 -1.70
N ILE A 199 7.54 1.99 -2.29
CA ILE A 199 7.32 0.80 -3.13
C ILE A 199 8.32 0.76 -4.28
N LYS A 200 8.55 1.88 -4.98
CA LYS A 200 9.53 1.98 -6.05
C LYS A 200 10.93 1.56 -5.59
N LYS A 201 11.39 2.08 -4.44
CA LYS A 201 12.69 1.71 -3.87
C LYS A 201 12.76 0.23 -3.50
N ALA A 202 11.69 -0.34 -2.99
CA ALA A 202 11.63 -1.78 -2.70
C ALA A 202 11.76 -2.63 -3.98
N VAL A 203 11.14 -2.19 -5.10
CA VAL A 203 11.31 -2.85 -6.43
C VAL A 203 12.76 -2.75 -6.90
N GLU A 204 13.38 -1.58 -6.80
CA GLU A 204 14.80 -1.38 -7.18
C GLU A 204 15.72 -2.31 -6.36
N LYS A 205 15.49 -2.45 -5.06
CA LYS A 205 16.21 -3.41 -4.22
C LYS A 205 15.97 -4.87 -4.65
N LEU A 206 14.75 -5.21 -5.03
CA LEU A 206 14.43 -6.55 -5.53
C LEU A 206 15.23 -6.86 -6.81
N ILE A 207 15.24 -5.94 -7.77
CA ILE A 207 15.99 -6.05 -9.02
C ILE A 207 17.49 -6.22 -8.74
N GLN A 208 18.06 -5.42 -7.82
CA GLN A 208 19.47 -5.57 -7.43
C GLN A 208 19.77 -6.94 -6.83
N LYS A 209 18.86 -7.50 -6.02
CA LYS A 209 19.03 -8.85 -5.46
C LYS A 209 18.97 -9.93 -6.54
N ILE A 210 18.05 -9.79 -7.50
CA ILE A 210 17.92 -10.70 -8.63
C ILE A 210 19.23 -10.70 -9.45
N ASN A 211 19.73 -9.53 -9.82
CA ASN A 211 20.94 -9.39 -10.64
C ASN A 211 22.21 -9.87 -9.93
N LYS A 212 22.24 -9.89 -8.59
CA LYS A 212 23.38 -10.44 -7.81
C LYS A 212 23.32 -11.97 -7.66
N LYS A 213 22.11 -12.55 -7.64
CA LYS A 213 21.93 -14.00 -7.43
C LYS A 213 21.82 -14.79 -8.72
N CYS A 214 21.48 -14.11 -9.82
CA CYS A 214 21.25 -14.70 -11.13
C CYS A 214 22.06 -13.93 -12.17
N PRO A 215 23.38 -14.14 -12.26
CA PRO A 215 24.24 -13.52 -13.29
C PRO A 215 23.88 -14.00 -14.71
#